data_98c129092656ff67ac5ae39f24431ee2
#
_entry.id   98c129092656ff67ac5ae39f24431ee2
#
_cell.length_a   1.000
_cell.length_b   1.000
_cell.length_c   1.000
_cell.angle_alpha   90.00
_cell.angle_beta   90.00
_cell.angle_gamma   90.00
#
_symmetry.space_group_name_H-M   'P 1'
#
loop_
_entity.id
_entity.type
_entity.pdbx_description
1 polymer ?
#
loop_
_entity_poly.entity_id
_entity_poly.type
_entity_poly.pdbx_seq_one_letter_code
_entity_poly.pdbx_strand_id
1 'polypeptide(L)'
;MIRATLSAMRQATPATTRARALERVREIIFQVLGDRDVRVYLFGSSVTGRVRRSSDIDIAIDPLRALPSVLLAELRERLEESEVPYDVDIVDLSAASPEIRASVEQEGARWSG
;
A
#
# COMPACT_ATOMS: atom_id res chain seq x y z
N MET A 1 15.03 -28.29 -1.72
CA MET A 1 13.88 -27.38 -1.64
C MET A 1 14.14 -26.27 -0.65
N ILE A 2 14.24 -26.62 0.62
CA ILE A 2 14.47 -25.62 1.65
C ILE A 2 15.77 -24.87 1.41
N ARG A 3 16.77 -25.60 0.97
CA ARG A 3 18.08 -25.01 0.70
C ARG A 3 18.01 -23.96 -0.40
N ALA A 4 17.27 -24.26 -1.46
CA ALA A 4 17.12 -23.31 -2.55
C ALA A 4 16.44 -22.05 -2.09
N THR A 5 15.43 -22.17 -1.23
CA THR A 5 14.73 -21.03 -0.69
C THR A 5 15.66 -20.15 0.15
N LEU A 6 16.45 -20.78 1.00
CA LEU A 6 17.40 -20.03 1.83
C LEU A 6 18.44 -19.32 0.97
N SER A 7 18.92 -19.99 -0.07
CA SER A 7 19.88 -19.38 -0.97
C SER A 7 19.29 -18.14 -1.64
N ALA A 8 18.04 -18.25 -2.11
CA ALA A 8 17.38 -17.13 -2.74
C ALA A 8 17.23 -15.97 -1.77
N MET A 9 16.86 -16.26 -0.53
CA MET A 9 16.70 -15.21 0.47
C MET A 9 18.00 -14.48 0.76
N ARG A 10 19.09 -15.23 0.84
CA ARG A 10 20.38 -14.60 1.12
C ARG A 10 20.86 -13.73 -0.03
N GLN A 11 20.41 -14.02 -1.23
CA GLN A 11 20.79 -13.27 -2.41
C GLN A 11 19.83 -12.16 -2.76
N ALA A 12 18.74 -12.06 -2.01
CA ALA A 12 17.76 -11.03 -2.27
C ALA A 12 18.37 -9.64 -2.03
N THR A 13 18.18 -8.75 -3.00
CA THR A 13 18.58 -7.37 -2.86
C THR A 13 17.49 -6.59 -2.16
N PRO A 14 17.78 -5.38 -1.66
CA PRO A 14 16.73 -4.53 -1.10
C PRO A 14 15.58 -4.29 -2.08
N ALA A 15 15.89 -4.14 -3.37
CA ALA A 15 14.86 -3.95 -4.39
C ALA A 15 13.97 -5.18 -4.51
N THR A 16 14.57 -6.38 -4.47
CA THR A 16 13.80 -7.63 -4.53
C THR A 16 12.93 -7.78 -3.29
N THR A 17 13.47 -7.47 -2.11
CA THR A 17 12.73 -7.54 -0.87
C THR A 17 11.55 -6.58 -0.92
N ARG A 18 11.79 -5.36 -1.41
CA ARG A 18 10.72 -4.39 -1.52
C ARG A 18 9.65 -4.83 -2.50
N ALA A 19 10.05 -5.43 -3.63
CA ALA A 19 9.09 -5.91 -4.61
C ALA A 19 8.16 -6.97 -4.02
N ARG A 20 8.71 -7.88 -3.22
CA ARG A 20 7.91 -8.89 -2.55
C ARG A 20 6.99 -8.29 -1.52
N ALA A 21 7.48 -7.30 -0.78
CA ALA A 21 6.65 -6.60 0.20
C ALA A 21 5.48 -5.91 -0.48
N LEU A 22 5.73 -5.24 -1.60
CA LEU A 22 4.67 -4.57 -2.34
C LEU A 22 3.63 -5.56 -2.85
N GLU A 23 4.05 -6.72 -3.33
CA GLU A 23 3.12 -7.77 -3.74
C GLU A 23 2.24 -8.21 -2.58
N ARG A 24 2.84 -8.41 -1.41
CA ARG A 24 2.08 -8.84 -0.24
C ARG A 24 1.11 -7.76 0.23
N VAL A 25 1.55 -6.51 0.22
CA VAL A 25 0.67 -5.38 0.56
C VAL A 25 -0.52 -5.35 -0.38
N ARG A 26 -0.27 -5.51 -1.68
CA ARG A 26 -1.32 -5.53 -2.68
C ARG A 26 -2.32 -6.65 -2.41
N GLU A 27 -1.83 -7.85 -2.12
CA GLU A 27 -2.71 -8.98 -1.80
C GLU A 27 -3.61 -8.67 -0.62
N ILE A 28 -3.04 -8.14 0.45
CA ILE A 28 -3.81 -7.84 1.65
C ILE A 28 -4.88 -6.80 1.36
N ILE A 29 -4.52 -5.76 0.62
CA ILE A 29 -5.45 -4.69 0.29
C ILE A 29 -6.66 -5.25 -0.46
N PHE A 30 -6.42 -6.05 -1.49
CA PHE A 30 -7.52 -6.55 -2.29
C PHE A 30 -8.27 -7.68 -1.61
N GLN A 31 -7.66 -8.38 -0.66
CA GLN A 31 -8.39 -9.32 0.18
C GLN A 31 -9.39 -8.61 1.08
N VAL A 32 -9.00 -7.48 1.62
CA VAL A 32 -9.88 -6.72 2.52
C VAL A 32 -10.95 -5.97 1.74
N LEU A 33 -10.56 -5.31 0.64
CA LEU A 33 -11.49 -4.48 -0.12
C LEU A 33 -12.41 -5.30 -1.01
N GLY A 34 -11.97 -6.46 -1.46
CA GLY A 34 -12.80 -7.34 -2.28
C GLY A 34 -13.18 -6.68 -3.60
N ASP A 35 -14.47 -6.82 -3.96
CA ASP A 35 -14.99 -6.31 -5.23
C ASP A 35 -15.49 -4.88 -5.16
N ARG A 36 -15.15 -4.16 -4.10
CA ARG A 36 -15.65 -2.80 -3.93
C ARG A 36 -15.10 -1.87 -5.00
N ASP A 37 -15.86 -0.84 -5.33
CA ASP A 37 -15.45 0.15 -6.32
C ASP A 37 -14.44 1.11 -5.70
N VAL A 38 -13.17 0.76 -5.80
CA VAL A 38 -12.10 1.58 -5.27
C VAL A 38 -10.95 1.61 -6.26
N ARG A 39 -10.22 2.70 -6.25
CA ARG A 39 -8.93 2.79 -6.93
C ARG A 39 -7.85 2.80 -5.89
N VAL A 40 -6.78 2.08 -6.16
CA VAL A 40 -5.66 1.97 -5.22
C VAL A 40 -4.41 2.47 -5.92
N TYR A 41 -3.67 3.34 -5.25
CA TYR A 41 -2.46 3.92 -5.81
C TYR A 41 -1.28 3.67 -4.87
N LEU A 42 -0.16 3.29 -5.45
CA LEU A 42 1.12 3.31 -4.75
C LEU A 42 1.76 4.66 -5.04
N PHE A 43 2.17 5.38 -4.00
CA PHE A 43 2.79 6.68 -4.20
C PHE A 43 3.88 6.89 -3.15
N GLY A 44 4.65 7.94 -3.32
CA GLY A 44 5.68 8.30 -2.36
C GLY A 44 5.26 9.48 -1.53
N SER A 45 5.83 9.62 -0.33
CA SER A 45 5.50 10.74 0.54
C SER A 45 5.83 12.09 -0.11
N SER A 46 6.75 12.11 -1.06
CA SER A 46 7.08 13.33 -1.79
C SER A 46 5.93 13.82 -2.64
N VAL A 47 5.05 12.92 -3.06
CA VAL A 47 3.89 13.29 -3.86
C VAL A 47 2.95 14.20 -3.08
N THR A 48 2.77 13.93 -1.79
CA THR A 48 1.89 14.71 -0.95
C THR A 48 2.54 15.95 -0.36
N GLY A 49 3.84 16.11 -0.55
CA GLY A 49 4.59 17.20 0.05
C GLY A 49 4.79 17.06 1.54
N ARG A 50 4.46 15.92 2.11
CA ARG A 50 4.63 15.67 3.52
C ARG A 50 5.76 14.69 3.75
N VAL A 51 6.51 14.90 4.83
CA VAL A 51 7.55 13.98 5.21
C VAL A 51 6.97 12.99 6.20
N ARG A 52 6.93 11.75 5.80
CA ARG A 52 6.46 10.65 6.64
C ARG A 52 7.63 9.74 6.92
N ARG A 53 8.42 10.11 7.91
CA ARG A 53 9.67 9.42 8.14
C ARG A 53 9.53 7.96 8.48
N SER A 54 8.41 7.59 9.07
CA SER A 54 8.20 6.20 9.46
C SER A 54 7.52 5.38 8.39
N SER A 55 7.11 6.03 7.28
CA SER A 55 6.34 5.36 6.24
C SER A 55 7.27 4.95 5.10
N ASP A 56 7.40 3.67 4.87
CA ASP A 56 8.22 3.14 3.78
C ASP A 56 7.41 2.87 2.53
N ILE A 57 6.13 2.60 2.69
CA ILE A 57 5.21 2.33 1.59
C ILE A 57 3.97 3.18 1.81
N ASP A 58 3.62 3.98 0.83
CA ASP A 58 2.47 4.85 0.91
C ASP A 58 1.41 4.41 -0.09
N ILE A 59 0.21 4.15 0.43
CA ILE A 59 -0.91 3.67 -0.37
C ILE A 59 -2.05 4.65 -0.24
N ALA A 60 -2.63 5.03 -1.37
CA ALA A 60 -3.83 5.86 -1.38
C ALA A 60 -5.02 5.02 -1.84
N ILE A 61 -6.11 5.13 -1.13
CA ILE A 61 -7.37 4.45 -1.46
C ILE A 61 -8.34 5.51 -1.92
N ASP A 62 -8.84 5.38 -3.14
CA ASP A 62 -9.83 6.29 -3.71
C ASP A 62 -11.15 5.55 -3.86
N PRO A 63 -12.03 5.61 -2.85
CA PRO A 63 -13.32 4.93 -2.95
C PRO A 63 -14.23 5.67 -3.91
N LEU A 64 -14.80 4.94 -4.86
CA LEU A 64 -15.78 5.49 -5.77
C LEU A 64 -17.17 5.48 -5.14
N ARG A 65 -17.32 4.70 -4.07
CA ARG A 65 -18.51 4.67 -3.23
C ARG A 65 -18.07 4.66 -1.79
N ALA A 66 -18.90 5.18 -0.91
CA ALA A 66 -18.54 5.26 0.50
C ALA A 66 -18.17 3.89 1.06
N LEU A 67 -17.06 3.85 1.79
CA LEU A 67 -16.61 2.64 2.47
C LEU A 67 -16.94 2.72 3.95
N PRO A 68 -17.30 1.59 4.58
CA PRO A 68 -17.43 1.59 6.04
C PRO A 68 -16.08 1.96 6.67
N SER A 69 -16.11 2.82 7.67
CA SER A 69 -14.88 3.26 8.33
C SER A 69 -14.13 2.08 8.97
N VAL A 70 -14.86 1.07 9.41
CA VAL A 70 -14.25 -0.11 10.02
C VAL A 70 -13.38 -0.87 9.00
N LEU A 71 -13.70 -0.75 7.73
CA LEU A 71 -12.96 -1.48 6.70
C LEU A 71 -11.53 -0.98 6.57
N LEU A 72 -11.34 0.33 6.57
CA LEU A 72 -9.98 0.88 6.52
C LEU A 72 -9.22 0.60 7.80
N ALA A 73 -9.90 0.59 8.94
CA ALA A 73 -9.27 0.22 10.20
C ALA A 73 -8.81 -1.23 10.15
N GLU A 74 -9.63 -2.12 9.63
CA GLU A 74 -9.26 -3.52 9.47
C GLU A 74 -8.06 -3.67 8.53
N LEU A 75 -8.05 -2.91 7.45
CA LEU A 75 -6.94 -2.97 6.50
C LEU A 75 -5.63 -2.57 7.16
N ARG A 76 -5.65 -1.47 7.92
CA ARG A 76 -4.46 -1.02 8.64
C ARG A 76 -3.98 -2.06 9.62
N GLU A 77 -4.90 -2.66 10.35
CA GLU A 77 -4.56 -3.69 11.33
C GLU A 77 -3.94 -4.91 10.65
N ARG A 78 -4.52 -5.36 9.55
CA ARG A 78 -3.99 -6.51 8.85
C ARG A 78 -2.60 -6.26 8.29
N LEU A 79 -2.35 -5.05 7.83
CA LEU A 79 -1.02 -4.70 7.34
C LEU A 79 -0.01 -4.66 8.48
N GLU A 80 -0.41 -4.15 9.65
CA GLU A 80 0.48 -4.13 10.81
C GLU A 80 0.81 -5.52 11.29
N GLU A 81 -0.15 -6.43 11.24
CA GLU A 81 0.05 -7.80 11.70
C GLU A 81 0.71 -8.70 10.68
N SER A 82 0.93 -8.20 9.47
CA SER A 82 1.52 -8.99 8.41
C SER A 82 3.03 -9.12 8.58
N GLU A 83 3.62 -9.98 7.76
CA GLU A 83 5.06 -10.17 7.77
C GLU A 83 5.81 -9.13 6.96
N VAL A 84 5.12 -8.13 6.42
CA VAL A 84 5.75 -7.07 5.62
C VAL A 84 6.72 -6.28 6.51
N PRO A 85 8.00 -6.19 6.13
CA PRO A 85 9.01 -5.55 6.98
C PRO A 85 9.08 -4.04 6.80
N TYR A 86 8.05 -3.42 6.25
CA TYR A 86 8.00 -1.99 6.02
C TYR A 86 6.75 -1.42 6.65
N ASP A 87 6.85 -0.17 7.10
CA ASP A 87 5.67 0.55 7.57
C ASP A 87 4.83 0.97 6.38
N VAL A 88 3.54 0.70 6.44
CA VAL A 88 2.61 1.02 5.37
C VAL A 88 1.62 2.06 5.85
N ASP A 89 1.54 3.18 5.13
CA ASP A 89 0.61 4.24 5.44
C ASP A 89 -0.54 4.22 4.44
N ILE A 90 -1.77 4.26 4.96
CA ILE A 90 -2.97 4.25 4.13
C ILE A 90 -3.62 5.62 4.19
N VAL A 91 -3.78 6.23 3.03
CA VAL A 91 -4.42 7.54 2.91
C VAL A 91 -5.76 7.35 2.21
N ASP A 92 -6.81 7.88 2.82
CA ASP A 92 -8.15 7.86 2.25
C ASP A 92 -8.32 9.13 1.41
N LEU A 93 -8.36 8.98 0.10
CA LEU A 93 -8.45 10.14 -0.79
C LEU A 93 -9.79 10.85 -0.70
N SER A 94 -10.83 10.19 -0.21
CA SER A 94 -12.11 10.86 -0.04
C SER A 94 -12.06 11.96 1.02
N ALA A 95 -11.08 11.87 1.92
CA ALA A 95 -10.88 12.86 2.98
C ALA A 95 -9.66 13.74 2.73
N ALA A 96 -8.99 13.57 1.59
CA ALA A 96 -7.77 14.31 1.29
C ALA A 96 -8.10 15.64 0.63
N SER A 97 -7.15 16.58 0.69
CA SER A 97 -7.31 17.86 0.00
C SER A 97 -7.28 17.66 -1.51
N PRO A 98 -7.85 18.59 -2.28
CA PRO A 98 -7.80 18.48 -3.73
C PRO A 98 -6.37 18.43 -4.28
N GLU A 99 -5.45 19.13 -3.64
CA GLU A 99 -4.04 19.13 -4.07
C GLU A 99 -3.41 17.74 -3.89
N ILE A 100 -3.64 17.13 -2.75
CA ILE A 100 -3.11 15.79 -2.48
C ILE A 100 -3.71 14.80 -3.46
N ARG A 101 -5.02 14.88 -3.65
CA ARG A 101 -5.73 14.00 -4.56
C ARG A 101 -5.18 14.12 -5.98
N ALA A 102 -5.00 15.34 -6.46
CA ALA A 102 -4.49 15.58 -7.80
C ALA A 102 -3.07 15.03 -7.94
N SER A 103 -2.22 15.25 -6.94
CA SER A 103 -0.85 14.75 -6.99
C SER A 103 -0.81 13.23 -7.06
N VAL A 104 -1.62 12.56 -6.27
CA VAL A 104 -1.66 11.10 -6.28
C VAL A 104 -2.15 10.58 -7.62
N GLU A 105 -3.18 11.20 -8.18
CA GLU A 105 -3.73 10.78 -9.47
C GLU A 105 -2.75 10.97 -10.61
N GLN A 106 -1.91 11.99 -10.53
CA GLN A 106 -0.93 12.25 -11.59
C GLN A 106 0.33 11.42 -11.44
N GLU A 107 0.81 11.24 -10.23
CA GLU A 107 2.13 10.66 -10.00
C GLU A 107 2.09 9.28 -9.38
N GLY A 108 0.98 8.89 -8.79
CA GLY A 108 0.87 7.57 -8.19
C GLY A 108 0.72 6.49 -9.24
N ALA A 109 1.24 5.31 -8.92
CA ALA A 109 1.07 4.13 -9.76
C ALA A 109 -0.21 3.43 -9.36
N ARG A 110 -1.12 3.26 -10.30
CA ARG A 110 -2.40 2.64 -10.00
C ARG A 110 -2.26 1.11 -9.96
N TRP A 111 -2.79 0.52 -8.90
CA TRP A 111 -2.83 -0.93 -8.76
C TRP A 111 -4.22 -1.43 -9.14
N SER A 112 -4.26 -2.61 -9.76
CA SER A 112 -5.52 -3.30 -10.03
C SER A 112 -5.51 -4.65 -9.35
N GLY A 113 -6.67 -5.03 -8.91
CA GLY A 113 -6.83 -6.29 -8.20
C GLY A 113 -6.91 -7.50 -9.08
#